data_cd7d920b83eb6d817c94000ce9db4cf6
#
_entry.id   cd7d920b83eb6d817c94000ce9db4cf6
#
_cell.length_a   1.000
_cell.length_b   1.000
_cell.length_c   1.000
_cell.angle_alpha   90.00
_cell.angle_beta   90.00
_cell.angle_gamma   90.00
#
_symmetry.space_group_name_H-M   'P 1'
#
loop_
_entity.id
_entity.type
_entity.pdbx_description
1 polymer ?
#
loop_
_entity_poly.entity_id
_entity_poly.type
_entity_poly.pdbx_seq_one_letter_code
_entity_poly.pdbx_strand_id
1 'polypeptide(L)'
;MKNKIKNLILLFIFILIIGISSKSIAMTHYQTVPTPTGLVTASALNVRKGPGTNFGITTVVYKNQYIRLFAKIGKWYVIQTDDDNVGCVSGDYVKLIYPESANSDANTDEENTTSSVLTQDELDVFNLINEQRRNNGLSELKIDDDLQNVSRIKAQDMVDNNYFAHNSPTYGTPFNMLKSFGVKYKSAGENIAGNSNNKAAVTAWMNSEGHRANILNSNYEYTGIAVVTSPTYGKVYVQMFIKK
;
A
#
# COMPACT_ATOMS: atom_id res chain seq x y z
N MET A 1 38.01 26.23 -55.03
CA MET A 1 36.65 25.61 -54.93
C MET A 1 36.45 24.79 -53.65
N LYS A 2 37.44 24.01 -53.20
CA LYS A 2 37.27 23.14 -51.98
C LYS A 2 37.00 23.90 -50.68
N ASN A 3 37.50 25.12 -50.48
CA ASN A 3 37.30 25.87 -49.24
C ASN A 3 35.91 26.54 -49.13
N LYS A 4 35.26 26.87 -50.29
CA LYS A 4 33.90 27.42 -50.29
C LYS A 4 32.85 26.35 -49.91
N ILE A 5 33.10 25.09 -50.28
CA ILE A 5 32.18 23.97 -49.99
C ILE A 5 32.28 23.61 -48.47
N LYS A 6 33.50 23.64 -47.89
CA LYS A 6 33.67 23.41 -46.42
C LYS A 6 32.92 24.46 -45.58
N ASN A 7 33.00 25.73 -45.98
CA ASN A 7 32.33 26.80 -45.26
C ASN A 7 30.79 26.74 -45.44
N LEU A 8 30.32 26.26 -46.58
CA LEU A 8 28.87 26.06 -46.82
C LEU A 8 28.32 24.91 -45.98
N ILE A 9 29.07 23.81 -45.86
CA ILE A 9 28.69 22.66 -45.01
C ILE A 9 28.69 23.05 -43.52
N LEU A 10 29.68 23.82 -43.07
CA LEU A 10 29.74 24.32 -41.70
C LEU A 10 28.56 25.27 -41.38
N LEU A 11 28.16 26.12 -42.34
CA LEU A 11 27.01 27.01 -42.18
C LEU A 11 25.70 26.23 -42.13
N PHE A 12 25.55 25.16 -42.90
CA PHE A 12 24.36 24.31 -42.87
C PHE A 12 24.23 23.51 -41.57
N ILE A 13 25.34 23.05 -41.01
CA ILE A 13 25.36 22.37 -39.71
C ILE A 13 25.02 23.35 -38.57
N PHE A 14 25.46 24.63 -38.68
CA PHE A 14 25.14 25.64 -37.67
C PHE A 14 23.66 26.10 -37.72
N ILE A 15 23.07 26.16 -38.93
CA ILE A 15 21.65 26.48 -39.08
C ILE A 15 20.74 25.31 -38.65
N LEU A 16 21.21 24.07 -38.81
CA LEU A 16 20.45 22.89 -38.35
C LEU A 16 20.44 22.77 -36.80
N ILE A 17 21.46 23.31 -36.12
CA ILE A 17 21.53 23.31 -34.63
C ILE A 17 20.67 24.43 -34.01
N ILE A 18 20.41 25.54 -34.74
CA ILE A 18 19.58 26.65 -34.26
C ILE A 18 18.08 26.40 -34.50
N GLY A 19 17.71 25.45 -35.38
CA GLY A 19 16.32 25.14 -35.73
C GLY A 19 15.62 24.10 -34.85
N ILE A 20 16.31 23.46 -33.94
CA ILE A 20 15.66 22.61 -32.93
C ILE A 20 15.24 23.53 -31.77
N SER A 21 14.12 24.21 -31.95
CA SER A 21 13.36 24.68 -30.81
C SER A 21 13.03 23.47 -29.97
N SER A 22 13.85 23.17 -28.98
CA SER A 22 13.52 22.24 -27.93
C SER A 22 12.27 22.79 -27.25
N LYS A 23 11.08 22.34 -27.71
CA LYS A 23 9.93 22.37 -26.83
C LYS A 23 10.40 21.64 -25.59
N SER A 24 10.71 22.39 -24.56
CA SER A 24 10.91 21.85 -23.21
C SER A 24 9.63 21.07 -22.94
N ILE A 25 9.71 19.75 -23.12
CA ILE A 25 8.71 18.86 -22.58
C ILE A 25 8.87 19.07 -21.08
N ALA A 26 7.97 19.86 -20.51
CA ALA A 26 7.89 19.99 -19.06
C ALA A 26 7.84 18.58 -18.54
N MET A 27 8.93 18.12 -17.96
CA MET A 27 9.00 16.81 -17.33
C MET A 27 7.93 16.83 -16.26
N THR A 28 6.87 16.09 -16.50
CA THR A 28 5.77 15.98 -15.55
C THR A 28 6.36 15.39 -14.28
N HIS A 29 6.52 16.23 -13.26
CA HIS A 29 7.06 15.79 -11.97
C HIS A 29 6.00 14.91 -11.35
N TYR A 30 6.23 13.60 -11.30
CA TYR A 30 5.42 12.70 -10.50
C TYR A 30 6.18 12.34 -9.22
N GLN A 31 5.44 12.32 -8.14
CA GLN A 31 5.93 11.92 -6.83
C GLN A 31 5.53 10.48 -6.60
N THR A 32 6.43 9.69 -6.03
CA THR A 32 6.06 8.38 -5.50
C THR A 32 5.09 8.58 -4.35
N VAL A 33 4.08 7.72 -4.25
CA VAL A 33 3.17 7.74 -3.11
C VAL A 33 3.69 6.79 -2.05
N PRO A 34 3.82 7.23 -0.80
CA PRO A 34 4.29 6.39 0.30
C PRO A 34 3.26 5.32 0.69
N THR A 35 2.02 5.49 0.25
CA THR A 35 0.91 4.61 0.56
C THR A 35 0.36 4.01 -0.72
N PRO A 36 0.50 2.67 -0.91
CA PRO A 36 0.11 2.01 -2.14
C PRO A 36 -1.41 1.83 -2.31
N THR A 37 -2.22 2.24 -1.32
CA THR A 37 -3.68 2.01 -1.34
C THR A 37 -4.47 3.27 -1.05
N GLY A 38 -5.49 3.51 -1.86
CA GLY A 38 -6.47 4.57 -1.66
C GLY A 38 -7.90 4.01 -1.58
N LEU A 39 -8.75 4.64 -0.79
CA LEU A 39 -10.18 4.38 -0.71
C LEU A 39 -10.94 5.45 -1.49
N VAL A 40 -11.80 5.03 -2.41
CA VAL A 40 -12.66 5.93 -3.18
C VAL A 40 -13.79 6.46 -2.28
N THR A 41 -13.90 7.78 -2.18
CA THR A 41 -14.90 8.47 -1.35
C THR A 41 -16.11 8.96 -2.15
N ALA A 42 -15.96 9.20 -3.46
CA ALA A 42 -17.03 9.61 -4.35
C ALA A 42 -17.96 8.44 -4.70
N SER A 43 -19.25 8.71 -4.91
CA SER A 43 -20.23 7.69 -5.35
C SER A 43 -19.80 7.01 -6.66
N ALA A 44 -19.19 7.78 -7.57
CA ALA A 44 -18.55 7.30 -8.78
C ALA A 44 -17.38 8.21 -9.12
N LEU A 45 -16.23 7.64 -9.44
CA LEU A 45 -15.00 8.35 -9.76
C LEU A 45 -14.45 7.85 -11.09
N ASN A 46 -14.31 8.75 -12.05
CA ASN A 46 -13.77 8.43 -13.36
C ASN A 46 -12.27 8.13 -13.26
N VAL A 47 -11.87 7.00 -13.78
CA VAL A 47 -10.47 6.64 -14.08
C VAL A 47 -10.16 7.13 -15.48
N ARG A 48 -9.17 7.97 -15.63
CA ARG A 48 -8.86 8.66 -16.90
C ARG A 48 -7.51 8.25 -17.46
N LYS A 49 -7.34 8.42 -18.76
CA LYS A 49 -6.08 8.12 -19.46
C LYS A 49 -4.92 9.05 -19.09
N GLY A 50 -5.17 10.07 -18.28
CA GLY A 50 -4.16 11.05 -17.83
C GLY A 50 -4.67 11.94 -16.70
N PRO A 51 -3.76 12.76 -16.11
CA PRO A 51 -4.01 13.54 -14.90
C PRO A 51 -4.76 14.85 -15.22
N GLY A 52 -6.03 14.76 -15.60
CA GLY A 52 -6.87 15.92 -15.90
C GLY A 52 -8.26 15.53 -16.40
N THR A 53 -9.22 16.44 -16.26
CA THR A 53 -10.61 16.22 -16.71
C THR A 53 -10.78 16.22 -18.23
N ASN A 54 -9.81 16.75 -18.98
CA ASN A 54 -9.73 16.75 -20.42
C ASN A 54 -9.29 15.38 -21.01
N PHE A 55 -8.79 14.47 -20.18
CA PHE A 55 -8.44 13.13 -20.65
C PHE A 55 -9.66 12.21 -20.66
N GLY A 56 -9.73 11.34 -21.68
CA GLY A 56 -10.80 10.35 -21.83
C GLY A 56 -10.87 9.39 -20.63
N ILE A 57 -12.08 8.90 -20.36
CA ILE A 57 -12.35 7.94 -19.30
C ILE A 57 -11.98 6.54 -19.78
N THR A 58 -11.29 5.76 -18.95
CA THR A 58 -10.98 4.35 -19.18
C THR A 58 -12.02 3.46 -18.53
N THR A 59 -12.33 3.75 -17.26
CA THR A 59 -13.32 3.03 -16.44
C THR A 59 -13.81 3.93 -15.31
N VAL A 60 -14.70 3.41 -14.46
CA VAL A 60 -15.24 4.10 -13.27
C VAL A 60 -15.03 3.22 -12.06
N VAL A 61 -14.57 3.81 -10.98
CA VAL A 61 -14.53 3.18 -9.65
C VAL A 61 -15.56 3.83 -8.73
N TYR A 62 -16.06 3.07 -7.76
CA TYR A 62 -17.19 3.47 -6.93
C TYR A 62 -16.79 3.63 -5.47
N LYS A 63 -17.66 4.27 -4.71
CA LYS A 63 -17.46 4.51 -3.27
C LYS A 63 -17.13 3.21 -2.52
N ASN A 64 -16.18 3.32 -1.62
CA ASN A 64 -15.64 2.23 -0.82
C ASN A 64 -14.84 1.17 -1.60
N GLN A 65 -14.57 1.36 -2.89
CA GLN A 65 -13.58 0.54 -3.59
C GLN A 65 -12.17 0.97 -3.20
N TYR A 66 -11.31 -0.03 -3.03
CA TYR A 66 -9.88 0.17 -2.87
C TYR A 66 -9.23 0.27 -4.25
N ILE A 67 -8.23 1.13 -4.36
CA ILE A 67 -7.45 1.31 -5.57
C ILE A 67 -5.96 1.30 -5.20
N ARG A 68 -5.15 0.66 -6.03
CA ARG A 68 -3.71 0.66 -5.86
C ARG A 68 -3.14 1.97 -6.41
N LEU A 69 -2.31 2.66 -5.60
CA LEU A 69 -1.69 3.93 -5.96
C LEU A 69 -0.23 3.69 -6.33
N PHE A 70 0.21 4.24 -7.47
CA PHE A 70 1.60 4.14 -7.92
C PHE A 70 2.36 5.45 -7.82
N ALA A 71 1.69 6.56 -8.17
CA ALA A 71 2.32 7.87 -8.20
C ALA A 71 1.28 8.98 -8.03
N LYS A 72 1.75 10.18 -7.72
CA LYS A 72 0.97 11.41 -7.68
C LYS A 72 1.49 12.41 -8.70
N ILE A 73 0.59 12.98 -9.49
CA ILE A 73 0.88 14.00 -10.49
C ILE A 73 -0.03 15.21 -10.21
N GLY A 74 0.51 16.22 -9.52
CA GLY A 74 -0.29 17.33 -9.02
C GLY A 74 -1.40 16.84 -8.07
N LYS A 75 -2.67 17.07 -8.43
CA LYS A 75 -3.83 16.60 -7.66
C LYS A 75 -4.34 15.22 -8.07
N TRP A 76 -3.66 14.52 -8.97
CA TRP A 76 -4.11 13.24 -9.53
C TRP A 76 -3.24 12.10 -9.03
N TYR A 77 -3.86 10.94 -8.77
CA TYR A 77 -3.15 9.69 -8.52
C TYR A 77 -3.14 8.83 -9.78
N VAL A 78 -2.00 8.24 -10.09
CA VAL A 78 -1.90 7.12 -11.03
C VAL A 78 -2.26 5.87 -10.25
N ILE A 79 -3.26 5.14 -10.74
CA ILE A 79 -3.86 4.01 -10.03
C ILE A 79 -3.97 2.78 -10.90
N GLN A 80 -4.12 1.63 -10.27
CA GLN A 80 -4.65 0.39 -10.84
C GLN A 80 -5.91 -0.03 -10.09
N THR A 81 -6.91 -0.46 -10.83
CA THR A 81 -8.14 -1.05 -10.29
C THR A 81 -7.99 -2.55 -10.12
N ASP A 82 -8.91 -3.20 -9.40
CA ASP A 82 -8.92 -4.66 -9.24
C ASP A 82 -9.07 -5.41 -10.56
N ASP A 83 -9.67 -4.78 -11.60
CA ASP A 83 -9.79 -5.30 -12.95
C ASP A 83 -8.57 -4.96 -13.85
N ASP A 84 -7.42 -4.67 -13.24
CA ASP A 84 -6.16 -4.32 -13.91
C ASP A 84 -6.19 -3.08 -14.82
N ASN A 85 -7.24 -2.25 -14.75
CA ASN A 85 -7.24 -0.99 -15.47
C ASN A 85 -6.31 0.02 -14.84
N VAL A 86 -5.38 0.55 -15.62
CA VAL A 86 -4.47 1.62 -15.19
C VAL A 86 -4.97 2.97 -15.69
N GLY A 87 -4.89 3.99 -14.85
CA GLY A 87 -5.29 5.35 -15.21
C GLY A 87 -5.07 6.35 -14.09
N CYS A 88 -5.65 7.53 -14.25
CA CYS A 88 -5.54 8.62 -13.28
C CYS A 88 -6.92 8.95 -12.69
N VAL A 89 -6.93 9.17 -11.37
CA VAL A 89 -8.11 9.63 -10.62
C VAL A 89 -7.79 10.94 -9.89
N SER A 90 -8.80 11.78 -9.67
CA SER A 90 -8.63 12.98 -8.83
C SER A 90 -8.40 12.58 -7.37
N GLY A 91 -7.33 13.10 -6.78
CA GLY A 91 -6.98 12.88 -5.39
C GLY A 91 -7.99 13.48 -4.39
N ASP A 92 -8.81 14.45 -4.84
CA ASP A 92 -9.87 15.05 -4.01
C ASP A 92 -10.93 14.02 -3.57
N TYR A 93 -11.01 12.88 -4.25
CA TYR A 93 -11.97 11.80 -4.02
C TYR A 93 -11.30 10.48 -3.61
N VAL A 94 -10.04 10.54 -3.19
CA VAL A 94 -9.29 9.39 -2.72
C VAL A 94 -8.80 9.66 -1.31
N LYS A 95 -9.30 8.90 -0.35
CA LYS A 95 -8.73 8.86 0.99
C LYS A 95 -7.54 7.91 0.96
N LEU A 96 -6.34 8.41 1.30
CA LEU A 96 -5.19 7.53 1.53
C LEU A 96 -5.51 6.67 2.74
N ILE A 97 -5.38 5.37 2.58
CA ILE A 97 -5.66 4.43 3.68
C ILE A 97 -4.55 4.53 4.74
N TYR A 98 -3.38 5.00 4.31
CA TYR A 98 -2.24 5.22 5.17
C TYR A 98 -1.70 6.62 4.89
N PRO A 99 -2.08 7.63 5.70
CA PRO A 99 -1.53 8.95 5.54
C PRO A 99 -0.02 8.95 5.78
N GLU A 100 0.67 9.71 4.96
CA GLU A 100 2.06 10.08 5.11
C GLU A 100 2.32 10.52 6.56
N SER A 101 3.43 10.09 7.16
CA SER A 101 3.94 10.70 8.37
C SER A 101 4.24 12.16 8.06
N ALA A 102 3.31 13.04 8.37
CA ALA A 102 3.47 14.47 8.18
C ALA A 102 4.56 15.00 9.09
N ASN A 103 5.73 15.23 8.52
CA ASN A 103 6.60 16.30 9.00
C ASN A 103 6.07 17.61 8.41
N SER A 104 5.26 18.30 9.15
CA SER A 104 5.26 19.79 9.17
C SER A 104 4.20 20.32 10.12
N ASP A 105 4.67 21.19 10.98
CA ASP A 105 3.94 22.08 11.84
C ASP A 105 2.66 22.66 11.23
N ALA A 106 1.53 22.44 11.87
CA ALA A 106 0.45 23.41 12.03
C ALA A 106 -0.58 22.92 13.03
N ASN A 107 -0.61 23.64 14.10
CA ASN A 107 -1.56 23.65 15.19
C ASN A 107 -3.01 23.80 14.69
N THR A 108 -3.86 22.78 14.89
CA THR A 108 -5.30 22.96 15.14
C THR A 108 -5.85 21.70 15.79
N ASP A 109 -6.37 21.88 16.99
CA ASP A 109 -7.09 20.89 17.78
C ASP A 109 -8.36 20.40 17.05
N GLU A 110 -8.31 19.21 16.48
CA GLU A 110 -9.45 18.34 16.30
C GLU A 110 -8.97 16.90 16.47
N GLU A 111 -9.51 16.25 17.48
CA GLU A 111 -9.30 14.85 17.83
C GLU A 111 -9.86 13.97 16.69
N ASN A 112 -9.06 13.79 15.62
CA ASN A 112 -9.40 12.91 14.51
C ASN A 112 -8.63 11.59 14.69
N THR A 113 -9.21 10.68 15.47
CA THR A 113 -8.76 9.29 15.54
C THR A 113 -8.90 8.64 14.17
N THR A 114 -7.84 8.71 13.37
CA THR A 114 -7.73 8.00 12.09
C THR A 114 -7.44 6.53 12.38
N SER A 115 -8.42 5.83 12.94
CA SER A 115 -8.38 4.38 13.02
C SER A 115 -8.42 3.82 11.61
N SER A 116 -7.43 3.01 11.21
CA SER A 116 -7.45 2.29 9.95
C SER A 116 -8.72 1.43 9.90
N VAL A 117 -9.62 1.74 8.96
CA VAL A 117 -10.84 0.96 8.81
C VAL A 117 -10.46 -0.46 8.37
N LEU A 118 -10.65 -1.44 9.26
CA LEU A 118 -10.46 -2.85 8.94
C LEU A 118 -11.53 -3.29 7.93
N THR A 119 -11.14 -4.16 6.99
CA THR A 119 -12.14 -4.92 6.22
C THR A 119 -12.91 -5.83 7.14
N GLN A 120 -14.07 -6.35 6.71
CA GLN A 120 -14.87 -7.26 7.54
C GLN A 120 -14.06 -8.52 7.92
N ASP A 121 -13.31 -9.09 6.98
CA ASP A 121 -12.46 -10.26 7.25
C ASP A 121 -11.36 -9.95 8.29
N GLU A 122 -10.71 -8.79 8.18
CA GLU A 122 -9.68 -8.35 9.13
C GLU A 122 -10.28 -8.11 10.52
N LEU A 123 -11.45 -7.49 10.58
CA LEU A 123 -12.19 -7.26 11.84
C LEU A 123 -12.60 -8.58 12.49
N ASP A 124 -13.08 -9.54 11.72
CA ASP A 124 -13.45 -10.87 12.23
C ASP A 124 -12.24 -11.58 12.83
N VAL A 125 -11.09 -11.57 12.13
CA VAL A 125 -9.84 -12.16 12.63
C VAL A 125 -9.37 -11.43 13.88
N PHE A 126 -9.40 -10.10 13.90
CA PHE A 126 -9.03 -9.28 15.07
C PHE A 126 -9.88 -9.63 16.30
N ASN A 127 -11.19 -9.75 16.14
CA ASN A 127 -12.10 -10.10 17.21
C ASN A 127 -11.85 -11.52 17.73
N LEU A 128 -11.64 -12.50 16.82
CA LEU A 128 -11.34 -13.89 17.18
C LEU A 128 -10.00 -13.99 17.95
N ILE A 129 -8.98 -13.24 17.55
CA ILE A 129 -7.69 -13.19 18.25
C ILE A 129 -7.85 -12.59 19.66
N ASN A 130 -8.55 -11.48 19.78
CA ASN A 130 -8.79 -10.85 21.07
C ASN A 130 -9.68 -11.69 21.99
N GLU A 131 -10.62 -12.45 21.43
CA GLU A 131 -11.37 -13.46 22.17
C GLU A 131 -10.44 -14.52 22.77
N GLN A 132 -9.48 -15.06 21.98
CA GLN A 132 -8.49 -16.01 22.51
C GLN A 132 -7.64 -15.41 23.63
N ARG A 133 -7.23 -14.17 23.49
CA ARG A 133 -6.46 -13.47 24.53
C ARG A 133 -7.28 -13.28 25.81
N ARG A 134 -8.52 -12.80 25.71
CA ARG A 134 -9.42 -12.67 26.87
C ARG A 134 -9.64 -14.00 27.58
N ASN A 135 -9.87 -15.07 26.84
CA ASN A 135 -10.10 -16.41 27.38
C ASN A 135 -8.86 -16.96 28.11
N ASN A 136 -7.68 -16.39 27.85
CA ASN A 136 -6.43 -16.74 28.52
C ASN A 136 -5.96 -15.64 29.52
N GLY A 137 -6.85 -14.71 29.91
CA GLY A 137 -6.54 -13.70 30.94
C GLY A 137 -5.58 -12.61 30.50
N LEU A 138 -5.43 -12.38 29.18
CA LEU A 138 -4.53 -11.37 28.60
C LEU A 138 -5.29 -10.14 28.16
N SER A 139 -4.63 -8.99 28.20
CA SER A 139 -5.13 -7.75 27.60
C SER A 139 -5.30 -7.91 26.10
N GLU A 140 -6.34 -7.27 25.56
CA GLU A 140 -6.54 -7.21 24.11
C GLU A 140 -5.41 -6.46 23.40
N LEU A 141 -5.09 -6.92 22.20
CA LEU A 141 -4.25 -6.17 21.28
C LEU A 141 -5.04 -5.00 20.71
N LYS A 142 -4.33 -3.93 20.37
CA LYS A 142 -4.86 -2.77 19.66
C LYS A 142 -4.33 -2.77 18.23
N ILE A 143 -5.11 -2.26 17.30
CA ILE A 143 -4.62 -2.04 15.93
C ILE A 143 -3.61 -0.89 15.98
N ASP A 144 -2.48 -1.11 15.29
CA ASP A 144 -1.51 -0.07 14.97
C ASP A 144 -1.56 0.16 13.46
N ASP A 145 -1.78 1.39 13.03
CA ASP A 145 -2.04 1.71 11.64
C ASP A 145 -0.84 1.42 10.71
N ASP A 146 0.37 1.71 11.18
CA ASP A 146 1.58 1.41 10.41
C ASP A 146 1.77 -0.11 10.27
N LEU A 147 1.54 -0.84 11.36
CA LEU A 147 1.63 -2.29 11.38
C LEU A 147 0.54 -2.95 10.53
N GLN A 148 -0.68 -2.39 10.54
CA GLN A 148 -1.79 -2.81 9.70
C GLN A 148 -1.44 -2.68 8.21
N ASN A 149 -0.80 -1.57 7.85
CA ASN A 149 -0.31 -1.35 6.49
C ASN A 149 0.72 -2.43 6.09
N VAL A 150 1.74 -2.62 6.91
CA VAL A 150 2.81 -3.60 6.59
C VAL A 150 2.23 -5.01 6.47
N SER A 151 1.27 -5.37 7.32
CA SER A 151 0.59 -6.66 7.26
C SER A 151 -0.12 -6.87 5.92
N ARG A 152 -0.83 -5.84 5.42
CA ARG A 152 -1.52 -5.88 4.12
C ARG A 152 -0.54 -5.99 2.95
N ILE A 153 0.55 -5.21 2.98
CA ILE A 153 1.60 -5.30 1.97
C ILE A 153 2.23 -6.69 1.97
N LYS A 154 2.48 -7.29 3.13
CA LYS A 154 3.04 -8.64 3.23
C LYS A 154 2.09 -9.70 2.67
N ALA A 155 0.81 -9.63 2.98
CA ALA A 155 -0.18 -10.57 2.46
C ALA A 155 -0.31 -10.47 0.94
N GLN A 156 -0.36 -9.26 0.40
CA GLN A 156 -0.43 -9.01 -1.04
C GLN A 156 0.85 -9.45 -1.75
N ASP A 157 2.02 -9.17 -1.19
CA ASP A 157 3.33 -9.60 -1.72
C ASP A 157 3.42 -11.14 -1.85
N MET A 158 2.88 -11.89 -0.88
CA MET A 158 2.81 -13.35 -0.96
C MET A 158 1.96 -13.83 -2.14
N VAL A 159 0.84 -13.16 -2.41
CA VAL A 159 -0.06 -13.49 -3.53
C VAL A 159 0.56 -13.09 -4.86
N ASP A 160 1.04 -11.85 -4.98
CA ASP A 160 1.56 -11.28 -6.23
C ASP A 160 2.84 -12.01 -6.70
N ASN A 161 3.71 -12.40 -5.77
CA ASN A 161 4.97 -13.07 -6.05
C ASN A 161 4.89 -14.60 -5.91
N ASN A 162 3.67 -15.14 -5.72
CA ASN A 162 3.39 -16.57 -5.65
C ASN A 162 4.31 -17.33 -4.69
N TYR A 163 4.44 -16.84 -3.45
CA TYR A 163 5.17 -17.50 -2.39
C TYR A 163 4.36 -17.52 -1.08
N PHE A 164 4.72 -18.43 -0.17
CA PHE A 164 4.14 -18.54 1.17
C PHE A 164 5.24 -18.79 2.19
N ALA A 165 5.81 -17.73 2.73
CA ALA A 165 6.91 -17.77 3.69
C ALA A 165 6.99 -16.47 4.50
N HIS A 166 7.63 -16.53 5.67
CA HIS A 166 7.95 -15.34 6.45
C HIS A 166 8.90 -14.39 5.70
N ASN A 167 9.92 -14.92 5.03
CA ASN A 167 10.85 -14.13 4.24
C ASN A 167 10.22 -13.75 2.89
N SER A 168 10.11 -12.45 2.64
CA SER A 168 9.70 -11.90 1.36
C SER A 168 10.88 -11.87 0.39
N PRO A 169 10.70 -12.26 -0.89
CA PRO A 169 11.72 -12.05 -1.91
C PRO A 169 11.96 -10.56 -2.20
N THR A 170 10.96 -9.71 -1.92
CA THR A 170 11.02 -8.26 -2.15
C THR A 170 11.59 -7.49 -0.96
N TYR A 171 11.14 -7.83 0.27
CA TYR A 171 11.39 -7.04 1.48
C TYR A 171 12.28 -7.75 2.51
N GLY A 172 12.65 -9.02 2.27
CA GLY A 172 13.44 -9.81 3.22
C GLY A 172 12.61 -10.33 4.40
N THR A 173 13.21 -10.37 5.60
CA THR A 173 12.53 -10.84 6.81
C THR A 173 11.39 -9.91 7.23
N PRO A 174 10.41 -10.37 8.03
CA PRO A 174 9.38 -9.50 8.60
C PRO A 174 9.98 -8.29 9.34
N PHE A 175 11.08 -8.47 10.05
CA PHE A 175 11.77 -7.40 10.76
C PHE A 175 12.41 -6.38 9.81
N ASN A 176 12.99 -6.83 8.68
CA ASN A 176 13.49 -5.95 7.64
C ASN A 176 12.35 -5.14 7.02
N MET A 177 11.22 -5.80 6.79
CA MET A 177 10.03 -5.16 6.24
C MET A 177 9.50 -4.09 7.19
N LEU A 178 9.29 -4.39 8.48
CA LEU A 178 8.89 -3.41 9.50
C LEU A 178 9.84 -2.20 9.52
N LYS A 179 11.14 -2.43 9.49
CA LYS A 179 12.14 -1.37 9.45
C LYS A 179 12.06 -0.52 8.18
N SER A 180 11.87 -1.15 7.02
CA SER A 180 11.76 -0.44 5.73
C SER A 180 10.54 0.48 5.67
N PHE A 181 9.47 0.13 6.36
CA PHE A 181 8.25 0.92 6.47
C PHE A 181 8.22 1.83 7.71
N GLY A 182 9.34 1.97 8.43
CA GLY A 182 9.48 2.92 9.53
C GLY A 182 8.77 2.52 10.82
N VAL A 183 8.24 1.29 10.92
CA VAL A 183 7.59 0.79 12.15
C VAL A 183 8.61 0.68 13.27
N LYS A 184 8.37 1.39 14.38
CA LYS A 184 9.23 1.35 15.57
C LYS A 184 8.68 0.37 16.60
N TYR A 185 9.55 -0.49 17.12
CA TYR A 185 9.16 -1.51 18.10
C TYR A 185 10.33 -1.93 18.99
N LYS A 186 10.01 -2.47 20.15
CA LYS A 186 10.97 -3.15 21.06
C LYS A 186 11.02 -4.66 20.79
N SER A 187 9.87 -5.25 20.49
CA SER A 187 9.75 -6.65 20.08
C SER A 187 8.67 -6.79 19.01
N ALA A 188 8.83 -7.77 18.12
CA ALA A 188 7.91 -8.04 17.05
C ALA A 188 7.78 -9.54 16.78
N GLY A 189 6.66 -9.93 16.14
CA GLY A 189 6.39 -11.30 15.71
C GLY A 189 5.46 -11.30 14.50
N GLU A 190 5.39 -12.44 13.82
CA GLU A 190 4.53 -12.63 12.66
C GLU A 190 3.89 -14.02 12.70
N ASN A 191 2.60 -14.09 12.37
CA ASN A 191 1.88 -15.32 12.02
C ASN A 191 1.40 -15.21 10.58
N ILE A 192 1.51 -16.28 9.81
CA ILE A 192 0.94 -16.39 8.47
C ILE A 192 0.07 -17.65 8.38
N ALA A 193 -1.01 -17.59 7.58
CA ALA A 193 -1.84 -18.75 7.27
C ALA A 193 -2.40 -18.67 5.85
N GLY A 194 -2.58 -19.84 5.24
CA GLY A 194 -3.42 -20.02 4.06
C GLY A 194 -4.66 -20.80 4.47
N ASN A 195 -5.86 -20.28 4.26
CA ASN A 195 -7.10 -20.95 4.65
C ASN A 195 -8.31 -20.41 3.87
N SER A 196 -9.42 -21.13 3.88
CA SER A 196 -10.64 -20.72 3.19
C SER A 196 -11.53 -19.78 3.99
N ASN A 197 -11.38 -19.72 5.33
CA ASN A 197 -12.19 -18.86 6.19
C ASN A 197 -11.46 -18.40 7.46
N ASN A 198 -11.91 -17.29 8.04
CA ASN A 198 -11.29 -16.60 9.15
C ASN A 198 -11.17 -17.45 10.42
N LYS A 199 -12.25 -18.15 10.79
CA LYS A 199 -12.28 -19.00 11.99
C LYS A 199 -11.30 -20.18 11.87
N ALA A 200 -11.23 -20.81 10.70
CA ALA A 200 -10.30 -21.90 10.46
C ALA A 200 -8.83 -21.43 10.51
N ALA A 201 -8.52 -20.25 10.00
CA ALA A 201 -7.19 -19.66 10.09
C ALA A 201 -6.77 -19.43 11.54
N VAL A 202 -7.61 -18.78 12.36
CA VAL A 202 -7.34 -18.56 13.78
C VAL A 202 -7.25 -19.86 14.56
N THR A 203 -8.13 -20.83 14.26
CA THR A 203 -8.06 -22.18 14.87
C THR A 203 -6.74 -22.88 14.55
N ALA A 204 -6.27 -22.80 13.30
CA ALA A 204 -4.99 -23.37 12.90
C ALA A 204 -3.82 -22.70 13.65
N TRP A 205 -3.83 -21.38 13.78
CA TRP A 205 -2.82 -20.66 14.59
C TRP A 205 -2.84 -21.10 16.06
N MET A 206 -4.02 -21.22 16.66
CA MET A 206 -4.14 -21.64 18.08
C MET A 206 -3.74 -23.11 18.30
N ASN A 207 -3.82 -23.95 17.29
CA ASN A 207 -3.37 -25.34 17.34
C ASN A 207 -1.86 -25.51 17.07
N SER A 208 -1.20 -24.48 16.57
CA SER A 208 0.25 -24.46 16.34
C SER A 208 0.97 -23.79 17.50
N GLU A 209 1.94 -24.48 18.12
CA GLU A 209 2.64 -23.96 19.30
C GLU A 209 3.28 -22.59 19.07
N GLY A 210 4.00 -22.42 17.94
CA GLY A 210 4.69 -21.16 17.65
C GLY A 210 3.72 -20.00 17.36
N HIS A 211 2.65 -20.26 16.57
CA HIS A 211 1.66 -19.23 16.28
C HIS A 211 0.84 -18.86 17.52
N ARG A 212 0.44 -19.86 18.31
CA ARG A 212 -0.25 -19.64 19.59
C ARG A 212 0.60 -18.85 20.56
N ALA A 213 1.90 -19.15 20.62
CA ALA A 213 2.83 -18.41 21.49
C ALA A 213 2.87 -16.92 21.11
N ASN A 214 2.81 -16.56 19.84
CA ASN A 214 2.70 -15.15 19.40
C ASN A 214 1.36 -14.54 19.86
N ILE A 215 0.24 -15.21 19.61
CA ILE A 215 -1.11 -14.70 19.97
C ILE A 215 -1.23 -14.47 21.47
N LEU A 216 -0.70 -15.40 22.26
CA LEU A 216 -0.79 -15.36 23.73
C LEU A 216 0.42 -14.70 24.41
N ASN A 217 1.29 -14.04 23.66
CA ASN A 217 2.41 -13.30 24.26
C ASN A 217 1.91 -12.03 24.95
N SER A 218 2.11 -11.96 26.25
CA SER A 218 1.72 -10.81 27.08
C SER A 218 2.53 -9.55 26.80
N ASN A 219 3.71 -9.69 26.16
CA ASN A 219 4.53 -8.54 25.79
C ASN A 219 4.02 -7.78 24.59
N TYR A 220 3.20 -8.37 23.72
CA TYR A 220 2.63 -7.66 22.59
C TYR A 220 1.43 -6.81 22.99
N GLU A 221 1.40 -5.58 22.50
CA GLU A 221 0.38 -4.58 22.79
C GLU A 221 -0.41 -4.21 21.53
N TYR A 222 0.22 -4.30 20.37
CA TYR A 222 -0.35 -3.90 19.08
C TYR A 222 -0.26 -5.02 18.05
N THR A 223 -1.19 -4.98 17.11
CA THR A 223 -1.25 -5.91 15.97
C THR A 223 -1.67 -5.20 14.70
N GLY A 224 -1.22 -5.74 13.56
CA GLY A 224 -1.77 -5.51 12.24
C GLY A 224 -2.24 -6.82 11.66
N ILE A 225 -3.38 -6.84 10.98
CA ILE A 225 -4.01 -8.04 10.42
C ILE A 225 -4.37 -7.80 8.97
N ALA A 226 -3.99 -8.71 8.09
CA ALA A 226 -4.36 -8.67 6.69
C ALA A 226 -5.00 -9.97 6.24
N VAL A 227 -6.00 -9.84 5.39
CA VAL A 227 -6.66 -10.96 4.73
C VAL A 227 -6.81 -10.64 3.24
N VAL A 228 -6.15 -11.41 2.40
CA VAL A 228 -6.13 -11.22 0.95
C VAL A 228 -6.59 -12.49 0.25
N THR A 229 -7.46 -12.36 -0.76
CA THR A 229 -7.89 -13.48 -1.59
C THR A 229 -6.70 -14.10 -2.32
N SER A 230 -6.62 -15.41 -2.32
CA SER A 230 -5.54 -16.18 -2.95
C SER A 230 -6.11 -17.30 -3.82
N PRO A 231 -5.66 -17.42 -5.07
CA PRO A 231 -6.10 -18.52 -5.94
C PRO A 231 -5.65 -19.90 -5.42
N THR A 232 -4.57 -19.94 -4.63
CA THR A 232 -4.00 -21.19 -4.13
C THR A 232 -4.62 -21.62 -2.80
N TYR A 233 -4.89 -20.66 -1.90
CA TYR A 233 -5.28 -20.96 -0.51
C TYR A 233 -6.71 -20.54 -0.17
N GLY A 234 -7.45 -19.94 -1.13
CA GLY A 234 -8.70 -19.23 -0.85
C GLY A 234 -8.42 -17.84 -0.26
N LYS A 235 -7.74 -17.77 0.89
CA LYS A 235 -7.24 -16.52 1.49
C LYS A 235 -5.86 -16.74 2.10
N VAL A 236 -5.04 -15.69 2.04
CA VAL A 236 -3.77 -15.54 2.77
C VAL A 236 -4.00 -14.59 3.93
N TYR A 237 -3.56 -14.99 5.09
CA TYR A 237 -3.64 -14.25 6.35
C TYR A 237 -2.26 -13.88 6.83
N VAL A 238 -2.09 -12.64 7.25
CA VAL A 238 -0.90 -12.16 7.95
C VAL A 238 -1.34 -11.49 9.23
N GLN A 239 -0.70 -11.83 10.32
CA GLN A 239 -0.82 -11.13 11.57
C GLN A 239 0.57 -10.74 12.05
N MET A 240 0.82 -9.45 12.20
CA MET A 240 2.03 -8.92 12.82
C MET A 240 1.74 -8.39 14.21
N PHE A 241 2.75 -8.49 15.07
CA PHE A 241 2.66 -8.09 16.48
C PHE A 241 3.83 -7.18 16.81
N ILE A 242 3.59 -6.16 17.63
CA ILE A 242 4.67 -5.35 18.20
C ILE A 242 4.39 -4.97 19.67
N LYS A 243 5.49 -4.67 20.37
CA LYS A 243 5.54 -3.83 21.56
C LYS A 243 6.23 -2.51 21.20
N LYS A 244 5.63 -1.40 21.54
CA LYS A 244 6.26 -0.05 21.45
C LYS A 244 7.10 0.30 22.64
#